data_e5596126a0d11c13a8d87d8c1873b36c
#
_entry.id   e5596126a0d11c13a8d87d8c1873b36c
#
_cell.length_a   1.000
_cell.length_b   1.000
_cell.length_c   1.000
_cell.angle_alpha   90.00
_cell.angle_beta   90.00
_cell.angle_gamma   90.00
#
_symmetry.space_group_name_H-M   'P 1'
#
loop_
_entity.id
_entity.type
_entity.pdbx_description
1 polymer ?
#
loop_
_entity_poly.entity_id
_entity_poly.type
_entity_poly.pdbx_seq_one_letter_code
_entity_poly.pdbx_strand_id
1 'polypeptide(L)'
;MNKHQSLGPKLVCVNEGGELEAAWDALKPHWVIEASSQPLPSTPVYGALRMFLSPLLRPFLRWRIHGADRIPSDGATILAANHLSHVDPIAVIAAARRTTHYLAKDGHFSNPLTRFVMRATGQIETHREAGGSDALASAASILTNEKALGIFPEGTRSKRKEAPFLLPGKTGVARLAAAYPHAVVVPIALVGTRNVMQPQHHKWPRLY
;
A
#
# COMPACT_ATOMS: atom_id res chain seq x y z
N MET A 1 42.01 -19.94 3.19
CA MET A 1 41.00 -19.73 4.24
C MET A 1 40.75 -18.24 4.38
N ASN A 2 39.75 -17.70 3.68
CA ASN A 2 39.37 -16.31 3.77
C ASN A 2 37.95 -16.23 4.32
N LYS A 3 37.83 -15.67 5.54
CA LYS A 3 36.57 -15.41 6.22
C LYS A 3 35.92 -14.21 5.55
N HIS A 4 34.81 -14.41 4.84
CA HIS A 4 33.89 -13.35 4.50
C HIS A 4 33.18 -12.85 5.77
N GLN A 5 33.62 -11.71 6.27
CA GLN A 5 32.85 -10.94 7.26
C GLN A 5 31.68 -10.27 6.53
N SER A 6 30.47 -10.69 6.86
CA SER A 6 29.24 -10.02 6.47
C SER A 6 29.11 -8.71 7.24
N LEU A 7 29.39 -7.59 6.59
CA LEU A 7 29.03 -6.26 7.06
C LEU A 7 27.55 -6.02 6.78
N GLY A 8 26.68 -6.51 7.64
CA GLY A 8 25.31 -6.01 7.73
C GLY A 8 25.32 -4.60 8.33
N PRO A 9 24.45 -3.68 7.90
CA PRO A 9 24.37 -2.37 8.50
C PRO A 9 24.00 -2.52 9.98
N LYS A 10 24.92 -2.12 10.87
CA LYS A 10 24.62 -1.95 12.28
C LYS A 10 23.59 -0.84 12.38
N LEU A 11 22.35 -1.18 12.73
CA LEU A 11 21.38 -0.24 13.26
C LEU A 11 21.97 0.33 14.56
N VAL A 12 22.52 1.52 14.47
CA VAL A 12 22.89 2.31 15.66
C VAL A 12 21.57 2.82 16.23
N CYS A 13 21.03 2.09 17.19
CA CYS A 13 20.02 2.65 18.07
C CYS A 13 20.73 3.66 18.98
N VAL A 14 20.71 4.93 18.61
CA VAL A 14 21.13 6.01 19.49
C VAL A 14 20.02 6.16 20.53
N ASN A 15 20.22 5.57 21.69
CA ASN A 15 19.32 5.65 22.82
C ASN A 15 19.72 6.85 23.70
N GLU A 16 19.48 8.04 23.20
CA GLU A 16 19.40 9.28 24.01
C GLU A 16 17.91 9.63 24.14
N GLY A 17 17.19 8.82 24.94
CA GLY A 17 15.74 8.70 24.94
C GLY A 17 14.96 9.98 25.25
N GLY A 18 15.52 10.97 25.92
CA GLY A 18 14.76 12.16 26.32
C GLY A 18 14.63 13.23 25.24
N GLU A 19 15.69 13.51 24.50
CA GLU A 19 15.66 14.55 23.46
C GLU A 19 14.85 14.13 22.23
N LEU A 20 14.94 12.86 21.85
CA LEU A 20 14.17 12.32 20.72
C LEU A 20 12.67 12.29 21.03
N GLU A 21 12.28 11.87 22.24
CA GLU A 21 10.88 11.90 22.66
C GLU A 21 10.33 13.33 22.71
N ALA A 22 11.09 14.28 23.26
CA ALA A 22 10.69 15.69 23.29
C ALA A 22 10.55 16.28 21.87
N ALA A 23 11.44 15.90 20.95
CA ALA A 23 11.34 16.31 19.55
C ALA A 23 10.11 15.70 18.86
N TRP A 24 9.80 14.42 19.13
CA TRP A 24 8.58 13.77 18.64
C TRP A 24 7.33 14.43 19.20
N ASP A 25 7.29 14.74 20.49
CA ASP A 25 6.15 15.40 21.12
C ASP A 25 5.92 16.80 20.57
N ALA A 26 6.97 17.55 20.29
CA ALA A 26 6.88 18.86 19.65
C ALA A 26 6.34 18.79 18.21
N LEU A 27 6.56 17.67 17.51
CA LEU A 27 6.07 17.45 16.16
C LEU A 27 4.65 16.85 16.10
N LYS A 28 4.18 16.22 17.18
CA LYS A 28 2.83 15.61 17.25
C LYS A 28 1.71 16.51 16.74
N PRO A 29 1.61 17.81 17.12
CA PRO A 29 0.55 18.69 16.63
C PRO A 29 0.53 18.85 15.11
N HIS A 30 1.69 18.72 14.45
CA HIS A 30 1.80 18.83 13.00
C HIS A 30 1.43 17.52 12.25
N TRP A 31 1.30 16.42 12.99
CA TRP A 31 0.99 15.08 12.43
C TRP A 31 -0.36 14.53 12.86
N VAL A 32 -1.15 15.31 13.58
CA VAL A 32 -2.53 14.92 13.88
C VAL A 32 -3.29 14.75 12.54
N ILE A 33 -3.72 13.53 12.31
CA ILE A 33 -4.58 13.19 11.17
C ILE A 33 -5.87 12.67 11.77
N GLU A 34 -6.93 13.47 11.69
CA GLU A 34 -8.25 13.05 12.12
C GLU A 34 -8.78 11.97 11.19
N ALA A 35 -9.20 10.85 11.79
CA ALA A 35 -9.83 9.78 11.02
C ALA A 35 -11.20 10.23 10.51
N SER A 36 -11.53 9.84 9.29
CA SER A 36 -12.88 10.08 8.75
C SER A 36 -13.92 9.35 9.61
N SER A 37 -15.03 10.00 9.88
CA SER A 37 -16.17 9.41 10.60
C SER A 37 -16.97 8.40 9.76
N GLN A 38 -16.66 8.28 8.47
CA GLN A 38 -17.36 7.33 7.60
C GLN A 38 -16.98 5.88 7.95
N PRO A 39 -17.95 4.97 8.05
CA PRO A 39 -17.69 3.57 8.30
C PRO A 39 -16.90 2.96 7.14
N LEU A 40 -15.97 2.06 7.47
CA LEU A 40 -15.23 1.32 6.45
C LEU A 40 -16.19 0.46 5.62
N PRO A 41 -16.00 0.37 4.30
CA PRO A 41 -16.82 -0.47 3.46
C PRO A 41 -16.70 -1.94 3.86
N SER A 42 -17.82 -2.65 3.86
CA SER A 42 -17.84 -4.09 4.06
C SER A 42 -17.14 -4.81 2.90
N THR A 43 -16.48 -5.93 3.19
CA THR A 43 -15.70 -6.68 2.20
C THR A 43 -16.18 -8.13 2.06
N PRO A 44 -17.47 -8.39 1.81
CA PRO A 44 -18.04 -9.74 1.86
C PRO A 44 -17.42 -10.67 0.81
N VAL A 45 -16.99 -10.13 -0.32
CA VAL A 45 -16.45 -10.92 -1.46
C VAL A 45 -14.91 -10.99 -1.46
N TYR A 46 -14.25 -10.19 -0.62
CA TYR A 46 -12.78 -10.09 -0.64
C TYR A 46 -12.09 -11.43 -0.39
N GLY A 47 -12.55 -12.18 0.63
CA GLY A 47 -11.99 -13.49 0.97
C GLY A 47 -12.15 -14.49 -0.17
N ALA A 48 -13.34 -14.54 -0.75
CA ALA A 48 -13.63 -15.41 -1.90
C ALA A 48 -12.78 -15.02 -3.12
N LEU A 49 -12.73 -13.74 -3.47
CA LEU A 49 -11.91 -13.26 -4.59
C LEU A 49 -10.43 -13.62 -4.38
N ARG A 50 -9.90 -13.40 -3.19
CA ARG A 50 -8.52 -13.76 -2.86
C ARG A 50 -8.28 -15.26 -2.94
N MET A 51 -9.20 -16.06 -2.42
CA MET A 51 -9.09 -17.52 -2.38
C MET A 51 -9.10 -18.15 -3.78
N PHE A 52 -9.92 -17.63 -4.68
CA PHE A 52 -10.06 -18.19 -6.03
C PHE A 52 -9.17 -17.47 -7.06
N LEU A 53 -9.09 -16.15 -7.02
CA LEU A 53 -8.38 -15.37 -8.02
C LEU A 53 -6.86 -15.48 -7.88
N SER A 54 -6.35 -15.47 -6.64
CA SER A 54 -4.90 -15.53 -6.41
C SER A 54 -4.26 -16.83 -6.93
N PRO A 55 -4.75 -18.04 -6.61
CA PRO A 55 -4.18 -19.27 -7.16
C PRO A 55 -4.38 -19.41 -8.67
N LEU A 56 -5.49 -18.88 -9.21
CA LEU A 56 -5.74 -18.87 -10.65
C LEU A 56 -4.74 -17.99 -11.42
N LEU A 57 -4.43 -16.80 -10.90
CA LEU A 57 -3.52 -15.86 -11.56
C LEU A 57 -2.03 -16.22 -11.39
N ARG A 58 -1.65 -16.92 -10.32
CA ARG A 58 -0.26 -17.28 -10.04
C ARG A 58 0.46 -17.99 -11.19
N PRO A 59 -0.06 -19.06 -11.81
CA PRO A 59 0.61 -19.76 -12.90
C PRO A 59 0.75 -18.89 -14.15
N PHE A 60 -0.27 -18.09 -14.47
CA PHE A 60 -0.28 -17.24 -15.67
C PHE A 60 0.67 -16.05 -15.55
N LEU A 61 0.84 -15.51 -14.34
CA LEU A 61 1.70 -14.34 -14.09
C LEU A 61 3.06 -14.74 -13.51
N ARG A 62 3.33 -16.03 -13.34
CA ARG A 62 4.57 -16.57 -12.76
C ARG A 62 5.03 -15.83 -11.49
N TRP A 63 4.07 -15.46 -10.65
CA TRP A 63 4.36 -14.69 -9.44
C TRP A 63 5.21 -15.46 -8.45
N ARG A 64 6.31 -14.82 -8.05
CA ARG A 64 7.14 -15.26 -6.93
C ARG A 64 6.96 -14.25 -5.80
N ILE A 65 6.51 -14.73 -4.65
CA ILE A 65 6.27 -13.89 -3.47
C ILE A 65 7.27 -14.32 -2.40
N HIS A 66 8.08 -13.37 -1.93
CA HIS A 66 9.07 -13.57 -0.90
C HIS A 66 8.74 -12.69 0.31
N GLY A 67 8.93 -13.21 1.54
CA GLY A 67 8.72 -12.45 2.77
C GLY A 67 7.27 -12.12 3.10
N ALA A 68 6.28 -12.83 2.54
CA ALA A 68 4.87 -12.63 2.86
C ALA A 68 4.52 -12.99 4.32
N ASP A 69 5.35 -13.80 4.95
CA ASP A 69 5.31 -14.17 6.36
C ASP A 69 5.58 -12.99 7.30
N ARG A 70 6.24 -11.94 6.81
CA ARG A 70 6.53 -10.71 7.56
C ARG A 70 5.35 -9.75 7.62
N ILE A 71 4.29 -9.98 6.84
CA ILE A 71 3.08 -9.16 6.87
C ILE A 71 2.21 -9.64 8.04
N PRO A 72 1.90 -8.77 9.02
CA PRO A 72 1.03 -9.15 10.13
C PRO A 72 -0.33 -9.65 9.66
N SER A 73 -0.87 -10.68 10.31
CA SER A 73 -2.20 -11.24 10.01
C SER A 73 -3.34 -10.30 10.42
N ASP A 74 -3.09 -9.48 11.43
CA ASP A 74 -4.04 -8.56 12.07
C ASP A 74 -3.35 -7.24 12.48
N GLY A 75 -4.07 -6.36 13.13
CA GLY A 75 -3.58 -5.06 13.57
C GLY A 75 -3.37 -4.04 12.45
N ALA A 76 -3.19 -2.78 12.84
CA ALA A 76 -2.95 -1.68 11.93
C ALA A 76 -1.66 -1.91 11.13
N THR A 77 -1.75 -1.89 9.80
CA THR A 77 -0.60 -2.17 8.94
C THR A 77 -0.62 -1.27 7.70
N ILE A 78 0.53 -0.70 7.36
CA ILE A 78 0.73 0.10 6.14
C ILE A 78 1.58 -0.72 5.16
N LEU A 79 0.99 -1.19 4.08
CA LEU A 79 1.66 -1.90 3.00
C LEU A 79 2.08 -0.88 1.93
N ALA A 80 3.33 -0.43 1.98
CA ALA A 80 3.87 0.59 1.10
C ALA A 80 4.58 -0.03 -0.11
N ALA A 81 4.00 0.09 -1.30
CA ALA A 81 4.50 -0.52 -2.54
C ALA A 81 4.81 0.53 -3.62
N ASN A 82 5.73 0.22 -4.53
CA ASN A 82 5.93 1.01 -5.74
C ASN A 82 4.79 0.80 -6.75
N HIS A 83 4.54 1.80 -7.66
CA HIS A 83 3.38 1.78 -8.55
C HIS A 83 3.75 1.94 -10.03
N LEU A 84 3.87 0.83 -10.72
CA LEU A 84 4.26 0.77 -12.15
C LEU A 84 3.17 0.19 -13.06
N SER A 85 2.15 -0.47 -12.48
CA SER A 85 1.17 -1.23 -13.26
C SER A 85 -0.23 -1.17 -12.64
N HIS A 86 -1.23 -1.45 -13.47
CA HIS A 86 -2.61 -1.65 -12.98
C HIS A 86 -2.78 -2.91 -12.13
N VAL A 87 -1.88 -3.90 -12.26
CA VAL A 87 -1.95 -5.15 -11.48
C VAL A 87 -1.26 -5.04 -10.11
N ASP A 88 -0.58 -3.93 -9.80
CA ASP A 88 0.14 -3.76 -8.55
C ASP A 88 -0.75 -3.96 -7.30
N PRO A 89 -1.96 -3.37 -7.21
CA PRO A 89 -2.83 -3.61 -6.05
C PRO A 89 -3.18 -5.08 -5.89
N ILE A 90 -3.41 -5.78 -6.99
CA ILE A 90 -3.75 -7.23 -6.97
C ILE A 90 -2.56 -8.05 -6.47
N ALA A 91 -1.34 -7.70 -6.88
CA ALA A 91 -0.12 -8.36 -6.42
C ALA A 91 0.08 -8.20 -4.90
N VAL A 92 -0.12 -6.99 -4.37
CA VAL A 92 -0.03 -6.73 -2.93
C VAL A 92 -1.14 -7.47 -2.17
N ILE A 93 -2.38 -7.45 -2.65
CA ILE A 93 -3.52 -8.19 -2.07
C ILE A 93 -3.21 -9.69 -1.99
N ALA A 94 -2.64 -10.26 -3.05
CA ALA A 94 -2.26 -11.66 -3.10
C ALA A 94 -1.13 -12.01 -2.11
N ALA A 95 -0.19 -11.08 -1.89
CA ALA A 95 0.90 -11.25 -0.93
C ALA A 95 0.44 -11.09 0.52
N ALA A 96 -0.45 -10.12 0.78
CA ALA A 96 -0.85 -9.72 2.13
C ALA A 96 -1.62 -10.80 2.91
N ARG A 97 -2.29 -11.72 2.23
CA ARG A 97 -3.11 -12.79 2.84
C ARG A 97 -4.19 -12.31 3.81
N ARG A 98 -4.49 -11.03 3.83
CA ARG A 98 -5.53 -10.37 4.65
C ARG A 98 -6.22 -9.28 3.85
N THR A 99 -7.39 -8.84 4.34
CA THR A 99 -8.11 -7.73 3.71
C THR A 99 -7.25 -6.48 3.73
N THR A 100 -7.02 -5.91 2.55
CA THR A 100 -6.22 -4.71 2.35
C THR A 100 -7.06 -3.66 1.65
N HIS A 101 -7.24 -2.52 2.29
CA HIS A 101 -7.98 -1.39 1.75
C HIS A 101 -7.02 -0.47 0.98
N TYR A 102 -7.47 0.01 -0.16
CA TYR A 102 -6.77 1.03 -0.94
C TYR A 102 -7.63 2.26 -1.10
N LEU A 103 -6.98 3.40 -1.25
CA LEU A 103 -7.61 4.63 -1.66
C LEU A 103 -7.65 4.67 -3.19
N ALA A 104 -8.84 4.62 -3.76
CA ALA A 104 -9.05 4.60 -5.20
C ALA A 104 -9.65 5.92 -5.66
N LYS A 105 -9.16 6.42 -6.79
CA LYS A 105 -9.69 7.65 -7.40
C LYS A 105 -11.15 7.44 -7.83
N ASP A 106 -11.97 8.46 -7.64
CA ASP A 106 -13.38 8.57 -8.06
C ASP A 106 -13.66 8.07 -9.48
N GLY A 107 -12.78 8.34 -10.45
CA GLY A 107 -12.91 7.84 -11.82
C GLY A 107 -12.97 6.31 -11.96
N HIS A 108 -12.51 5.55 -10.96
CA HIS A 108 -12.66 4.09 -10.95
C HIS A 108 -14.07 3.64 -10.53
N PHE A 109 -14.86 4.53 -9.95
CA PHE A 109 -16.23 4.29 -9.53
C PHE A 109 -17.28 4.77 -10.55
N SER A 110 -16.87 5.38 -11.65
CA SER A 110 -17.78 5.88 -12.71
C SER A 110 -18.48 4.77 -13.48
N ASN A 111 -17.79 3.64 -13.72
CA ASN A 111 -18.37 2.49 -14.41
C ASN A 111 -19.07 1.57 -13.38
N PRO A 112 -20.31 1.10 -13.61
CA PRO A 112 -21.05 0.24 -12.67
C PRO A 112 -20.31 -1.05 -12.27
N LEU A 113 -19.65 -1.71 -13.23
CA LEU A 113 -18.91 -2.96 -12.98
C LEU A 113 -17.67 -2.70 -12.10
N THR A 114 -16.87 -1.70 -12.45
CA THR A 114 -15.68 -1.35 -11.65
C THR A 114 -16.08 -0.83 -10.27
N ARG A 115 -17.17 -0.06 -10.17
CA ARG A 115 -17.75 0.38 -8.91
C ARG A 115 -18.13 -0.80 -8.02
N PHE A 116 -18.83 -1.79 -8.58
CA PHE A 116 -19.20 -3.01 -7.84
C PHE A 116 -17.95 -3.73 -7.33
N VAL A 117 -16.95 -3.98 -8.17
CA VAL A 117 -15.70 -4.63 -7.78
C VAL A 117 -14.96 -3.84 -6.70
N MET A 118 -14.82 -2.52 -6.87
CA MET A 118 -14.15 -1.65 -5.90
C MET A 118 -14.84 -1.69 -4.53
N ARG A 119 -16.17 -1.57 -4.50
CA ARG A 119 -16.95 -1.64 -3.26
C ARG A 119 -16.91 -3.03 -2.64
N ALA A 120 -17.08 -4.09 -3.44
CA ALA A 120 -17.06 -5.47 -2.96
C ALA A 120 -15.69 -5.91 -2.40
N THR A 121 -14.61 -5.23 -2.83
CA THR A 121 -13.24 -5.43 -2.32
C THR A 121 -12.86 -4.43 -1.24
N GLY A 122 -13.77 -3.54 -0.81
CA GLY A 122 -13.54 -2.60 0.28
C GLY A 122 -12.58 -1.46 -0.07
N GLN A 123 -12.53 -1.07 -1.34
CA GLN A 123 -11.75 0.08 -1.77
C GLN A 123 -12.49 1.37 -1.40
N ILE A 124 -11.76 2.36 -0.90
CA ILE A 124 -12.31 3.63 -0.45
C ILE A 124 -12.18 4.66 -1.57
N GLU A 125 -13.33 5.24 -1.94
CA GLU A 125 -13.37 6.32 -2.92
C GLU A 125 -12.77 7.59 -2.32
N THR A 126 -11.87 8.25 -3.04
CA THR A 126 -11.29 9.53 -2.63
C THR A 126 -11.41 10.56 -3.75
N HIS A 127 -11.86 11.75 -3.37
CA HIS A 127 -11.99 12.89 -4.26
C HIS A 127 -10.70 13.71 -4.23
N ARG A 128 -9.94 13.68 -5.32
CA ARG A 128 -8.66 14.42 -5.39
C ARG A 128 -8.83 15.94 -5.34
N GLU A 129 -10.02 16.43 -5.70
CA GLU A 129 -10.36 17.85 -5.67
C GLU A 129 -10.52 18.39 -4.24
N ALA A 130 -10.87 17.52 -3.28
CA ALA A 130 -10.96 17.85 -1.87
C ALA A 130 -9.58 17.96 -1.17
N GLY A 131 -8.49 17.68 -1.90
CA GLY A 131 -7.12 17.79 -1.40
C GLY A 131 -6.57 16.52 -0.76
N GLY A 132 -5.29 16.54 -0.40
CA GLY A 132 -4.58 15.39 0.18
C GLY A 132 -5.02 15.06 1.61
N SER A 133 -5.69 15.97 2.31
CA SER A 133 -6.21 15.79 3.68
C SER A 133 -7.29 14.71 3.75
N ASP A 134 -8.24 14.71 2.81
CA ASP A 134 -9.34 13.74 2.74
C ASP A 134 -8.82 12.31 2.55
N ALA A 135 -7.83 12.16 1.68
CA ALA A 135 -7.17 10.87 1.46
C ALA A 135 -6.44 10.39 2.73
N LEU A 136 -5.79 11.30 3.46
CA LEU A 136 -5.13 10.97 4.73
C LEU A 136 -6.14 10.64 5.83
N ALA A 137 -7.26 11.36 5.93
CA ALA A 137 -8.33 11.08 6.88
C ALA A 137 -8.97 9.70 6.64
N SER A 138 -9.19 9.35 5.36
CA SER A 138 -9.69 8.02 4.98
C SER A 138 -8.66 6.91 5.27
N ALA A 139 -7.38 7.18 5.05
CA ALA A 139 -6.31 6.25 5.41
C ALA A 139 -6.19 6.06 6.93
N ALA A 140 -6.34 7.14 7.69
CA ALA A 140 -6.38 7.13 9.15
C ALA A 140 -7.51 6.25 9.69
N SER A 141 -8.71 6.32 9.10
CA SER A 141 -9.84 5.46 9.47
C SER A 141 -9.52 3.97 9.33
N ILE A 142 -8.76 3.58 8.29
CA ILE A 142 -8.34 2.18 8.11
C ILE A 142 -7.44 1.75 9.28
N LEU A 143 -6.47 2.58 9.64
CA LEU A 143 -5.51 2.28 10.71
C LEU A 143 -6.17 2.30 12.10
N THR A 144 -7.06 3.26 12.37
CA THR A 144 -7.84 3.33 13.62
C THR A 144 -8.70 2.08 13.83
N ASN A 145 -9.18 1.47 12.73
CA ASN A 145 -9.95 0.23 12.77
C ASN A 145 -9.09 -1.04 12.72
N GLU A 146 -7.79 -0.94 12.99
CA GLU A 146 -6.85 -2.08 13.03
C GLU A 146 -6.82 -2.88 11.70
N LYS A 147 -6.97 -2.19 10.57
CA LYS A 147 -6.98 -2.81 9.23
C LYS A 147 -5.69 -2.54 8.46
N ALA A 148 -5.49 -3.27 7.38
CA ALA A 148 -4.36 -3.05 6.48
C ALA A 148 -4.69 -2.02 5.41
N LEU A 149 -3.85 -1.01 5.32
CA LEU A 149 -3.84 0.01 4.28
C LEU A 149 -2.79 -0.34 3.23
N GLY A 150 -3.18 -0.51 1.98
CA GLY A 150 -2.26 -0.54 0.86
C GLY A 150 -2.07 0.88 0.30
N ILE A 151 -0.84 1.31 0.19
CA ILE A 151 -0.52 2.65 -0.29
C ILE A 151 0.63 2.62 -1.28
N PHE A 152 0.52 3.45 -2.30
CA PHE A 152 1.58 3.71 -3.26
C PHE A 152 2.13 5.12 -2.98
N PRO A 153 3.34 5.24 -2.38
CA PRO A 153 3.89 6.54 -1.99
C PRO A 153 4.00 7.54 -3.13
N GLU A 154 4.15 7.05 -4.36
CA GLU A 154 4.18 7.86 -5.57
C GLU A 154 2.86 8.60 -5.86
N GLY A 155 1.74 8.10 -5.32
CA GLY A 155 0.39 8.65 -5.49
C GLY A 155 -0.20 8.48 -6.89
N THR A 156 0.56 7.99 -7.83
CA THR A 156 0.12 7.69 -9.20
C THR A 156 1.05 6.66 -9.85
N ARG A 157 0.56 5.98 -10.89
CA ARG A 157 1.39 5.07 -11.68
C ARG A 157 2.41 5.85 -12.51
N SER A 158 3.65 5.36 -12.52
CA SER A 158 4.67 5.93 -13.38
C SER A 158 4.35 5.66 -14.86
N LYS A 159 4.37 6.72 -15.64
CA LYS A 159 4.22 6.69 -17.09
C LYS A 159 5.57 6.86 -17.82
N ARG A 160 6.68 6.83 -17.09
CA ARG A 160 8.02 6.99 -17.68
C ARG A 160 8.30 5.85 -18.66
N LYS A 161 8.84 6.18 -19.81
CA LYS A 161 9.23 5.20 -20.84
C LYS A 161 10.63 4.63 -20.59
N GLU A 162 11.48 5.39 -19.90
CA GLU A 162 12.87 5.09 -19.61
C GLU A 162 13.15 5.08 -18.10
N ALA A 163 14.26 4.46 -17.71
CA ALA A 163 14.72 4.46 -16.32
C ALA A 163 15.18 5.87 -15.88
N PRO A 164 15.04 6.20 -14.60
CA PRO A 164 14.44 5.42 -13.54
C PRO A 164 12.90 5.42 -13.65
N PHE A 165 12.29 4.23 -13.58
CA PHE A 165 10.83 4.09 -13.75
C PHE A 165 10.02 4.58 -12.55
N LEU A 166 10.61 4.56 -11.36
CA LEU A 166 9.95 4.98 -10.12
C LEU A 166 9.77 6.50 -10.09
N LEU A 167 8.67 6.95 -9.54
CA LEU A 167 8.44 8.37 -9.25
C LEU A 167 8.89 8.68 -7.81
N PRO A 168 9.19 9.95 -7.50
CA PRO A 168 9.45 10.37 -6.13
C PRO A 168 8.28 10.03 -5.22
N GLY A 169 8.57 9.50 -4.04
CA GLY A 169 7.57 9.25 -3.01
C GLY A 169 7.09 10.56 -2.37
N LYS A 170 5.79 10.60 -2.03
CA LYS A 170 5.17 11.67 -1.25
C LYS A 170 5.23 11.35 0.23
N THR A 171 5.08 12.35 1.08
CA THR A 171 5.20 12.26 2.54
C THR A 171 4.03 11.55 3.23
N GLY A 172 2.96 11.18 2.51
CA GLY A 172 1.74 10.61 3.10
C GLY A 172 1.99 9.38 3.98
N VAL A 173 2.87 8.46 3.53
CA VAL A 173 3.23 7.26 4.31
C VAL A 173 3.92 7.63 5.60
N ALA A 174 4.90 8.54 5.55
CA ALA A 174 5.63 9.00 6.72
C ALA A 174 4.72 9.70 7.74
N ARG A 175 3.80 10.55 7.25
CA ARG A 175 2.81 11.23 8.10
C ARG A 175 1.87 10.23 8.78
N LEU A 176 1.39 9.23 8.07
CA LEU A 176 0.55 8.17 8.64
C LEU A 176 1.31 7.32 9.66
N ALA A 177 2.55 6.93 9.37
CA ALA A 177 3.38 6.18 10.29
C ALA A 177 3.69 6.98 11.58
N ALA A 178 3.89 8.28 11.46
CA ALA A 178 4.11 9.16 12.60
C ALA A 178 2.83 9.36 13.45
N ALA A 179 1.66 9.51 12.79
CA ALA A 179 0.38 9.66 13.47
C ALA A 179 -0.11 8.36 14.12
N TYR A 180 0.29 7.20 13.58
CA TYR A 180 -0.09 5.86 14.04
C TYR A 180 1.16 5.00 14.33
N PRO A 181 1.92 5.29 15.41
CA PRO A 181 3.20 4.65 15.69
C PRO A 181 3.07 3.15 16.01
N HIS A 182 1.88 2.67 16.36
CA HIS A 182 1.57 1.26 16.55
C HIS A 182 1.33 0.50 15.24
N ALA A 183 1.14 1.22 14.13
CA ALA A 183 0.93 0.59 12.83
C ALA A 183 2.25 0.05 12.27
N VAL A 184 2.26 -1.21 11.87
CA VAL A 184 3.44 -1.84 11.25
C VAL A 184 3.57 -1.37 9.80
N VAL A 185 4.70 -0.77 9.46
CA VAL A 185 5.00 -0.36 8.08
C VAL A 185 5.78 -1.46 7.37
N VAL A 186 5.20 -2.02 6.32
CA VAL A 186 5.82 -3.08 5.51
C VAL A 186 6.13 -2.54 4.11
N PRO A 187 7.41 -2.32 3.77
CA PRO A 187 7.78 -1.96 2.41
C PRO A 187 7.66 -3.18 1.48
N ILE A 188 7.07 -2.97 0.29
CA ILE A 188 6.86 -4.01 -0.71
C ILE A 188 7.49 -3.57 -2.03
N ALA A 189 8.41 -4.36 -2.54
CA ALA A 189 8.97 -4.15 -3.87
C ALA A 189 8.22 -4.99 -4.92
N LEU A 190 7.59 -4.33 -5.88
CA LEU A 190 6.94 -4.97 -7.03
C LEU A 190 7.87 -4.91 -8.23
N VAL A 191 8.32 -6.08 -8.69
CA VAL A 191 9.26 -6.21 -9.80
C VAL A 191 8.57 -6.90 -10.97
N GLY A 192 8.71 -6.35 -12.18
CA GLY A 192 8.19 -6.95 -13.42
C GLY A 192 6.71 -6.67 -13.71
N THR A 193 5.93 -6.13 -12.79
CA THR A 193 4.49 -5.84 -12.98
C THR A 193 4.22 -4.90 -14.16
N ARG A 194 5.15 -3.99 -14.45
CA ARG A 194 5.10 -3.14 -15.64
C ARG A 194 5.03 -3.94 -16.95
N ASN A 195 5.70 -5.08 -17.02
CA ASN A 195 5.69 -5.92 -18.22
C ASN A 195 4.35 -6.64 -18.41
N VAL A 196 3.62 -6.87 -17.32
CA VAL A 196 2.29 -7.50 -17.36
C VAL A 196 1.24 -6.54 -17.92
N MET A 197 1.20 -5.30 -17.42
CA MET A 197 0.22 -4.31 -17.88
C MET A 197 0.79 -2.90 -17.76
N GLN A 198 1.26 -2.36 -18.88
CA GLN A 198 1.79 -1.01 -18.94
C GLN A 198 0.67 0.04 -18.90
N PRO A 199 0.86 1.17 -18.18
CA PRO A 199 -0.17 2.20 -18.06
C PRO A 199 -0.60 2.84 -19.38
N GLN A 200 0.22 2.78 -20.42
CA GLN A 200 0.01 3.50 -21.68
C GLN A 200 -0.32 2.61 -22.89
N HIS A 201 0.02 1.32 -22.87
CA HIS A 201 0.05 0.52 -24.10
C HIS A 201 -0.84 -0.71 -24.11
N HIS A 202 -1.35 -1.20 -22.95
CA HIS A 202 -2.10 -2.44 -22.93
C HIS A 202 -3.41 -2.31 -22.15
N LYS A 203 -4.51 -2.57 -22.83
CA LYS A 203 -5.85 -2.73 -22.20
C LYS A 203 -5.99 -4.11 -21.53
N TRP A 204 -5.15 -5.07 -21.90
CA TRP A 204 -5.19 -6.45 -21.42
C TRP A 204 -3.83 -6.86 -20.83
N PRO A 205 -3.81 -7.67 -19.76
CA PRO A 205 -2.57 -8.18 -19.20
C PRO A 205 -1.88 -9.12 -20.20
N ARG A 206 -0.55 -9.01 -20.28
CA ARG A 206 0.26 -9.98 -20.99
C ARG A 206 0.45 -11.20 -20.10
N LEU A 207 0.12 -12.38 -20.64
CA LEU A 207 0.40 -13.66 -20.03
C LEU A 207 1.80 -14.09 -20.44
N TYR A 208 2.59 -14.62 -19.51
CA TYR A 208 3.95 -15.11 -19.72
C TYR A 208 4.02 -16.61 -19.48
#